data_ba3f7cc5d95f07cc1641081f4a8fa6f2
#
_entry.id   ba3f7cc5d95f07cc1641081f4a8fa6f2
#
_cell.length_a   1.000
_cell.length_b   1.000
_cell.length_c   1.000
_cell.angle_alpha   90.00
_cell.angle_beta   90.00
_cell.angle_gamma   90.00
#
_symmetry.space_group_name_H-M   'P 1'
#
loop_
_entity.id
_entity.type
_entity.pdbx_description
1 polymer ?
#
loop_
_entity_poly.entity_id
_entity_poly.type
_entity_poly.pdbx_seq_one_letter_code
_entity_poly.pdbx_strand_id
1 'polypeptide(L)'
;MVRDGGVSGEATTGQARGKRSKNRMRSKFQVEHSFEKRKAEAERIRQKYPDRIPVICEKADRTDIPTIDKKKYLVPSDLTVGQFVYVIRKRIKLAPEKAIFIFVDEVLPPTAALMSAIYEEHKDEDNFLYVTYSGENTFGQSVFTVRRK
;
A
#
# COMPACT_ATOMS: atom_id res chain seq x y z
N MET A 1 31.62 -7.62 1.83
CA MET A 1 31.36 -8.07 2.24
C MET A 1 30.75 -8.37 2.31
N VAL A 2 30.70 -8.20 1.81
CA VAL A 2 30.25 -8.64 2.15
C VAL A 2 29.76 -8.82 2.01
N ARG A 3 29.95 -8.43 1.73
CA ARG A 3 29.55 -8.92 1.86
C ARG A 3 28.94 -9.03 1.82
N ASP A 4 29.06 -8.99 1.31
CA ASP A 4 28.50 -9.40 1.48
C ASP A 4 27.93 -9.55 1.23
N GLY A 5 28.30 -9.53 0.75
CA GLY A 5 27.84 -9.78 0.79
C GLY A 5 27.28 -9.89 0.39
N GLY A 6 27.40 -9.92 0.07
CA GLY A 6 27.00 -10.16 0.04
C GLY A 6 26.56 -10.34 -0.35
N VAL A 7 26.60 -10.19 -0.64
CA VAL A 7 26.19 -10.66 -0.76
C VAL A 7 25.65 -11.16 -0.82
N SER A 8 25.72 -11.03 -1.18
CA SER A 8 25.14 -11.72 -1.15
C SER A 8 24.42 -12.11 -0.85
N GLY A 9 24.30 -12.36 -0.92
CA GLY A 9 23.63 -12.78 -0.60
C GLY A 9 22.99 -12.66 -0.44
N GLU A 10 22.61 -12.41 -0.39
CA GLU A 10 22.04 -12.45 -0.32
C GLU A 10 21.23 -12.40 -0.65
N ALA A 11 21.11 -12.23 -0.12
CA ALA A 11 20.19 -11.68 -0.87
C ALA A 11 19.11 -12.46 -1.52
N THR A 12 19.02 -13.58 -1.45
CA THR A 12 18.19 -14.36 -2.30
C THR A 12 16.73 -14.35 -1.96
N THR A 13 16.38 -14.34 -0.70
CA THR A 13 14.97 -14.32 -0.36
C THR A 13 14.32 -13.06 -0.85
N GLY A 14 15.05 -11.98 -0.83
CA GLY A 14 14.52 -10.73 -1.34
C GLY A 14 14.24 -10.77 -2.81
N GLN A 15 14.83 -11.69 -3.51
CA GLN A 15 14.65 -11.75 -4.95
C GLN A 15 13.24 -12.11 -5.35
N ALA A 16 12.63 -13.05 -4.64
CA ALA A 16 11.25 -13.40 -4.97
C ALA A 16 10.34 -12.22 -4.80
N ARG A 17 10.52 -11.48 -3.73
CA ARG A 17 9.72 -10.30 -3.49
C ARG A 17 10.00 -9.24 -4.55
N GLY A 18 11.24 -9.09 -4.95
CA GLY A 18 11.59 -8.15 -5.97
C GLY A 18 10.91 -8.44 -7.28
N LYS A 19 10.80 -9.69 -7.63
CA LYS A 19 10.13 -10.07 -8.85
C LYS A 19 8.66 -9.70 -8.80
N ARG A 20 8.01 -9.95 -7.70
CA ARG A 20 6.61 -9.60 -7.57
C ARG A 20 6.42 -8.10 -7.73
N SER A 21 7.30 -7.31 -7.13
CA SER A 21 7.21 -5.86 -7.25
C SER A 21 7.38 -5.42 -8.69
N LYS A 22 8.28 -6.06 -9.42
CA LYS A 22 8.50 -5.68 -10.80
C LYS A 22 7.29 -5.92 -11.67
N ASN A 23 6.53 -6.96 -11.36
CA ASN A 23 5.36 -7.29 -12.17
C ASN A 23 4.14 -6.47 -11.82
N ARG A 24 4.21 -5.75 -10.73
CA ARG A 24 3.10 -4.94 -10.28
C ARG A 24 3.25 -3.53 -10.82
N MET A 25 2.13 -2.92 -11.16
CA MET A 25 2.15 -1.53 -11.59
C MET A 25 2.69 -0.66 -10.46
N ARG A 26 3.62 0.21 -10.79
CA ARG A 26 4.21 1.08 -9.80
C ARG A 26 3.28 2.23 -9.47
N SER A 27 3.30 2.66 -8.21
CA SER A 27 2.55 3.83 -7.79
C SER A 27 3.20 5.09 -8.33
N LYS A 28 2.43 6.17 -8.37
CA LYS A 28 2.98 7.46 -8.78
C LYS A 28 4.09 7.90 -7.86
N PHE A 29 3.92 7.65 -6.57
CA PHE A 29 4.95 8.00 -5.60
C PHE A 29 6.26 7.28 -5.91
N GLN A 30 6.18 6.02 -6.28
CA GLN A 30 7.39 5.26 -6.63
C GLN A 30 8.04 5.80 -7.90
N VAL A 31 7.24 6.25 -8.84
CA VAL A 31 7.79 6.81 -10.08
C VAL A 31 8.45 8.17 -9.82
N GLU A 32 7.86 8.97 -8.95
CA GLU A 32 8.31 10.35 -8.74
C GLU A 32 9.51 10.46 -7.81
N HIS A 33 9.77 9.42 -7.01
CA HIS A 33 10.85 9.48 -6.01
C HIS A 33 11.73 8.25 -6.12
N SER A 34 13.03 8.45 -5.99
CA SER A 34 13.96 7.35 -6.08
C SER A 34 13.80 6.40 -4.90
N PHE A 35 14.23 5.16 -5.11
CA PHE A 35 14.16 4.17 -4.04
C PHE A 35 14.91 4.64 -2.80
N GLU A 36 16.09 5.21 -2.99
CA GLU A 36 16.91 5.65 -1.85
C GLU A 36 16.20 6.72 -1.03
N LYS A 37 15.57 7.65 -1.71
CA LYS A 37 14.85 8.71 -1.00
C LYS A 37 13.63 8.16 -0.28
N ARG A 38 12.89 7.26 -0.93
CA ARG A 38 11.71 6.66 -0.30
C ARG A 38 12.10 5.86 0.93
N LYS A 39 13.14 5.04 0.80
CA LYS A 39 13.58 4.21 1.91
C LYS A 39 14.09 5.06 3.07
N ALA A 40 14.88 6.09 2.77
CA ALA A 40 15.38 6.97 3.82
C ALA A 40 14.24 7.65 4.57
N GLU A 41 13.23 8.08 3.84
CA GLU A 41 12.10 8.74 4.47
C GLU A 41 11.30 7.79 5.37
N ALA A 42 11.03 6.59 4.87
CA ALA A 42 10.28 5.62 5.66
C ALA A 42 11.03 5.22 6.91
N GLU A 43 12.35 5.03 6.81
CA GLU A 43 13.14 4.69 7.96
C GLU A 43 13.16 5.81 8.98
N ARG A 44 13.24 7.06 8.52
CA ARG A 44 13.21 8.20 9.41
C ARG A 44 11.87 8.27 10.15
N ILE A 45 10.78 8.02 9.43
CA ILE A 45 9.47 7.99 10.05
C ILE A 45 9.38 6.90 11.10
N ARG A 46 9.87 5.70 10.79
CA ARG A 46 9.80 4.60 11.75
C ARG A 46 10.63 4.87 12.99
N GLN A 47 11.76 5.53 12.84
CA GLN A 47 12.59 5.87 13.99
C GLN A 47 11.95 6.96 14.84
N LYS A 48 11.37 7.95 14.18
CA LYS A 48 10.79 9.08 14.91
C LYS A 48 9.43 8.74 15.51
N TYR A 49 8.65 7.91 14.83
CA TYR A 49 7.31 7.56 15.25
C TYR A 49 7.15 6.05 15.22
N PRO A 50 7.72 5.35 16.21
CA PRO A 50 7.72 3.87 16.16
C PRO A 50 6.33 3.24 16.24
N ASP A 51 5.34 3.98 16.72
CA ASP A 51 3.96 3.48 16.77
C ASP A 51 3.14 3.92 15.58
N ARG A 52 3.78 4.44 14.53
CA ARG A 52 3.09 4.86 13.32
C ARG A 52 3.61 4.08 12.13
N ILE A 53 2.73 3.92 11.15
CA ILE A 53 3.02 3.17 9.92
C ILE A 53 3.00 4.14 8.76
N PRO A 54 4.08 4.19 7.95
CA PRO A 54 4.07 5.05 6.76
C PRO A 54 3.31 4.38 5.63
N VAL A 55 2.26 5.04 5.16
CA VAL A 55 1.37 4.51 4.13
C VAL A 55 1.30 5.48 2.97
N ILE A 56 1.40 4.96 1.76
CA ILE A 56 1.11 5.72 0.54
C ILE A 56 -0.21 5.20 0.01
N CYS A 57 -1.18 6.10 -0.13
CA CYS A 57 -2.53 5.75 -0.56
C CYS A 57 -2.86 6.49 -1.85
N GLU A 58 -3.17 5.76 -2.91
CA GLU A 58 -3.47 6.35 -4.21
C GLU A 58 -4.71 5.72 -4.79
N LYS A 59 -5.39 6.49 -5.63
CA LYS A 59 -6.59 6.02 -6.29
C LYS A 59 -6.21 5.03 -7.40
N ALA A 60 -7.00 3.96 -7.52
CA ALA A 60 -6.83 3.03 -8.62
C ALA A 60 -7.17 3.73 -9.93
N ASP A 61 -6.59 3.25 -11.04
CA ASP A 61 -6.68 3.99 -12.30
C ASP A 61 -8.05 3.84 -12.83
N ARG A 62 -8.90 3.34 -12.88
CA ARG A 62 -10.14 3.22 -13.62
C ARG A 62 -11.37 3.35 -12.76
N THR A 63 -11.21 3.96 -11.62
CA THR A 63 -12.36 4.14 -10.76
C THR A 63 -12.86 5.57 -10.87
N ASP A 64 -14.13 5.74 -10.55
CA ASP A 64 -14.86 6.95 -10.75
C ASP A 64 -15.04 7.77 -9.51
N ILE A 65 -14.35 7.46 -8.44
CA ILE A 65 -14.51 8.20 -7.20
C ILE A 65 -13.46 9.29 -7.11
N PRO A 66 -13.64 10.25 -6.20
CA PRO A 66 -12.74 11.41 -6.16
C PRO A 66 -11.30 11.04 -5.85
N THR A 67 -10.39 11.86 -6.34
CA THR A 67 -8.97 11.70 -6.09
C THR A 67 -8.63 12.27 -4.71
N ILE A 68 -7.84 11.53 -3.96
CA ILE A 68 -7.43 11.99 -2.64
C ILE A 68 -6.34 13.07 -2.79
N ASP A 69 -6.44 14.09 -1.94
CA ASP A 69 -5.52 15.22 -2.03
C ASP A 69 -4.19 14.97 -1.33
N LYS A 70 -4.14 14.00 -0.42
CA LYS A 70 -2.95 13.70 0.34
C LYS A 70 -2.70 12.20 0.22
N LYS A 71 -1.53 11.83 -0.27
CA LYS A 71 -1.25 10.41 -0.46
C LYS A 71 -0.41 9.78 0.65
N LYS A 72 0.30 10.56 1.44
CA LYS A 72 1.18 10.03 2.47
C LYS A 72 0.51 10.14 3.84
N TYR A 73 0.44 9.04 4.56
CA TYR A 73 -0.22 8.98 5.86
C TYR A 73 0.67 8.32 6.89
N LEU A 74 0.63 8.85 8.12
CA LEU A 74 1.26 8.22 9.27
C LEU A 74 0.14 7.61 10.11
N VAL A 75 -0.07 6.34 9.95
CA VAL A 75 -1.24 5.66 10.48
C VAL A 75 -0.89 5.01 11.82
N PRO A 76 -1.70 5.23 12.87
CA PRO A 76 -1.45 4.52 14.12
C PRO A 76 -1.44 3.00 13.91
N SER A 77 -0.48 2.35 14.54
CA SER A 77 -0.28 0.92 14.30
C SER A 77 -1.45 0.07 14.74
N ASP A 78 -2.23 0.53 15.70
CA ASP A 78 -3.40 -0.21 16.20
C ASP A 78 -4.70 0.15 15.50
N LEU A 79 -4.64 0.95 14.44
CA LEU A 79 -5.81 1.23 13.63
C LEU A 79 -6.15 0.00 12.80
N THR A 80 -7.44 -0.32 12.68
CA THR A 80 -7.85 -1.43 11.81
C THR A 80 -7.94 -0.95 10.36
N VAL A 81 -7.96 -1.91 9.45
CA VAL A 81 -8.17 -1.62 8.04
C VAL A 81 -9.49 -0.87 7.84
N GLY A 82 -10.56 -1.34 8.51
CA GLY A 82 -11.86 -0.67 8.38
C GLY A 82 -11.82 0.77 8.84
N GLN A 83 -11.09 1.05 9.92
CA GLN A 83 -10.97 2.42 10.40
C GLN A 83 -10.17 3.27 9.42
N PHE A 84 -9.17 2.69 8.79
CA PHE A 84 -8.43 3.42 7.76
C PHE A 84 -9.30 3.71 6.55
N VAL A 85 -10.13 2.76 6.14
CA VAL A 85 -11.09 2.98 5.06
C VAL A 85 -11.98 4.19 5.39
N TYR A 86 -12.44 4.26 6.63
CA TYR A 86 -13.27 5.36 7.06
C TYR A 86 -12.54 6.70 6.93
N VAL A 87 -11.26 6.73 7.31
CA VAL A 87 -10.46 7.95 7.18
C VAL A 87 -10.37 8.38 5.71
N ILE A 88 -10.12 7.42 4.82
CA ILE A 88 -10.02 7.75 3.40
C ILE A 88 -11.36 8.23 2.87
N ARG A 89 -12.46 7.56 3.26
CA ARG A 89 -13.79 7.95 2.81
C ARG A 89 -14.09 9.41 3.19
N LYS A 90 -13.74 9.79 4.40
CA LYS A 90 -13.97 11.16 4.83
C LYS A 90 -13.06 12.12 4.08
N ARG A 91 -11.85 11.72 3.82
CA ARG A 91 -10.89 12.59 3.15
C ARG A 91 -11.32 12.93 1.73
N ILE A 92 -11.89 11.97 1.01
CA ILE A 92 -12.35 12.22 -0.34
C ILE A 92 -13.80 12.69 -0.39
N LYS A 93 -14.44 12.83 0.78
CA LYS A 93 -15.83 13.30 0.88
C LYS A 93 -16.77 12.48 0.02
N LEU A 94 -16.65 11.18 0.15
CA LEU A 94 -17.44 10.26 -0.66
C LEU A 94 -18.86 10.23 -0.15
N ALA A 95 -19.84 10.26 -1.08
CA ALA A 95 -21.24 10.22 -0.71
C ALA A 95 -21.56 8.92 0.01
N PRO A 96 -22.47 8.95 1.00
CA PRO A 96 -22.71 7.76 1.83
C PRO A 96 -23.16 6.54 1.05
N GLU A 97 -23.84 6.72 -0.08
CA GLU A 97 -24.33 5.59 -0.86
C GLU A 97 -23.25 4.99 -1.75
N LYS A 98 -22.08 5.61 -1.85
CA LYS A 98 -21.01 5.10 -2.69
C LYS A 98 -20.11 4.17 -1.90
N ALA A 99 -19.69 3.10 -2.52
CA ALA A 99 -18.78 2.14 -1.90
C ALA A 99 -17.34 2.55 -2.11
N ILE A 100 -16.48 2.11 -1.21
CA ILE A 100 -15.05 2.27 -1.37
C ILE A 100 -14.37 1.00 -0.87
N PHE A 101 -13.35 0.57 -1.60
CA PHE A 101 -12.59 -0.63 -1.28
C PHE A 101 -11.11 -0.30 -1.27
N ILE A 102 -10.37 -0.94 -0.37
CA ILE A 102 -8.94 -0.73 -0.26
C ILE A 102 -8.22 -2.02 -0.60
N PHE A 103 -7.16 -1.90 -1.39
CA PHE A 103 -6.38 -3.04 -1.84
C PHE A 103 -4.93 -2.88 -1.43
N VAL A 104 -4.34 -3.97 -1.02
CA VAL A 104 -2.91 -4.06 -0.76
C VAL A 104 -2.39 -5.25 -1.55
N ASP A 105 -1.39 -5.01 -2.42
CA ASP A 105 -0.91 -6.05 -3.33
C ASP A 105 -2.06 -6.66 -4.13
N GLU A 106 -3.00 -5.81 -4.54
CA GLU A 106 -4.13 -6.19 -5.39
C GLU A 106 -5.11 -7.15 -4.71
N VAL A 107 -5.08 -7.19 -3.38
CA VAL A 107 -5.95 -8.04 -2.59
C VAL A 107 -6.67 -7.20 -1.56
N LEU A 108 -7.93 -7.53 -1.28
CA LEU A 108 -8.69 -6.86 -0.24
C LEU A 108 -8.27 -7.40 1.13
N PRO A 109 -7.66 -6.58 1.98
CA PRO A 109 -7.32 -7.05 3.32
C PRO A 109 -8.56 -7.16 4.20
N PRO A 110 -8.53 -8.01 5.22
CA PRO A 110 -9.65 -8.11 6.15
C PRO A 110 -9.85 -6.79 6.90
N THR A 111 -11.10 -6.35 7.02
CA THR A 111 -11.37 -5.07 7.66
C THR A 111 -11.05 -5.07 9.15
N ALA A 112 -11.07 -6.23 9.80
CA ALA A 112 -10.75 -6.31 11.21
C ALA A 112 -9.26 -6.41 11.50
N ALA A 113 -8.43 -6.58 10.47
CA ALA A 113 -6.99 -6.69 10.67
C ALA A 113 -6.41 -5.34 11.08
N LEU A 114 -5.37 -5.38 11.90
CA LEU A 114 -4.66 -4.17 12.28
C LEU A 114 -3.75 -3.73 11.14
N MET A 115 -3.64 -2.43 10.97
CA MET A 115 -2.73 -1.89 9.95
C MET A 115 -1.30 -2.32 10.22
N SER A 116 -0.92 -2.51 11.48
CA SER A 116 0.43 -3.01 11.79
C SER A 116 0.66 -4.40 11.22
N ALA A 117 -0.34 -5.27 11.28
CA ALA A 117 -0.20 -6.61 10.71
C ALA A 117 -0.11 -6.55 9.19
N ILE A 118 -0.92 -5.70 8.57
CA ILE A 118 -0.86 -5.53 7.13
C ILE A 118 0.50 -4.99 6.71
N TYR A 119 1.03 -4.04 7.49
CA TYR A 119 2.34 -3.46 7.19
C TYR A 119 3.44 -4.52 7.22
N GLU A 120 3.47 -5.33 8.29
CA GLU A 120 4.52 -6.33 8.40
C GLU A 120 4.48 -7.36 7.27
N GLU A 121 3.28 -7.65 6.80
CA GLU A 121 3.12 -8.65 5.76
C GLU A 121 3.35 -8.11 4.36
N HIS A 122 3.05 -6.84 4.11
CA HIS A 122 2.98 -6.30 2.75
C HIS A 122 3.85 -5.07 2.52
N LYS A 123 4.65 -4.65 3.48
CA LYS A 123 5.47 -3.46 3.25
C LYS A 123 6.40 -3.67 2.07
N ASP A 124 6.62 -2.60 1.34
CA ASP A 124 7.53 -2.62 0.20
C ASP A 124 8.97 -2.65 0.68
N GLU A 125 9.90 -2.90 -0.23
CA GLU A 125 11.32 -2.89 0.11
C GLU A 125 11.79 -1.52 0.58
N ASP A 126 11.08 -0.45 0.21
CA ASP A 126 11.39 0.89 0.70
C ASP A 126 10.79 1.17 2.06
N ASN A 127 10.08 0.20 2.65
CA ASN A 127 9.48 0.27 3.98
C ASN A 127 8.24 1.13 4.05
N PHE A 128 7.69 1.56 2.93
CA PHE A 128 6.34 2.10 2.87
C PHE A 128 5.34 0.98 2.62
N LEU A 129 4.14 1.17 3.10
CA LEU A 129 3.02 0.32 2.73
C LEU A 129 2.23 1.03 1.64
N TYR A 130 2.03 0.36 0.52
CA TYR A 130 1.31 0.95 -0.61
C TYR A 130 -0.11 0.43 -0.66
N VAL A 131 -1.04 1.34 -0.67
CA VAL A 131 -2.47 1.05 -0.63
C VAL A 131 -3.13 1.74 -1.80
N THR A 132 -4.06 1.04 -2.44
CA THR A 132 -4.83 1.59 -3.54
C THR A 132 -6.31 1.56 -3.15
N TYR A 133 -7.06 2.62 -3.46
CA TYR A 133 -8.48 2.59 -3.19
C TYR A 133 -9.26 2.69 -4.49
N SER A 134 -10.47 2.14 -4.48
CA SER A 134 -11.31 2.08 -5.67
C SER A 134 -12.76 2.05 -5.26
N GLY A 135 -13.61 2.49 -6.15
CA GLY A 135 -15.06 2.35 -5.95
C GLY A 135 -15.59 1.00 -6.36
N GLU A 136 -14.74 0.12 -6.85
CA GLU A 136 -15.13 -1.19 -7.33
C GLU A 136 -14.37 -2.26 -6.60
N ASN A 137 -15.03 -3.39 -6.34
CA ASN A 137 -14.42 -4.45 -5.54
C ASN A 137 -13.55 -5.39 -6.35
N THR A 138 -13.38 -5.17 -7.65
CA THR A 138 -12.43 -5.92 -8.46
C THR A 138 -11.31 -5.01 -8.87
N PHE A 139 -10.10 -5.36 -8.51
CA PHE A 139 -8.98 -4.49 -8.75
C PHE A 139 -8.46 -4.69 -10.16
N GLY A 140 -8.60 -3.68 -10.98
CA GLY A 140 -7.99 -3.64 -12.30
C GLY A 140 -8.48 -4.68 -13.29
N GLN A 141 -9.41 -5.54 -12.90
CA GLN A 141 -9.82 -6.62 -13.73
C GLN A 141 -11.21 -6.57 -14.04
N SER A 142 -11.45 -7.02 -14.82
CA SER A 142 -12.75 -7.17 -14.91
C SER A 142 -13.23 -8.47 -15.03
N VAL A 143 -13.14 -8.70 -14.97
CA VAL A 143 -13.56 -9.48 -15.11
C VAL A 143 -13.65 -10.64 -14.97
N PHE A 144 -13.61 -10.97 -14.91
CA PHE A 144 -13.56 -12.03 -14.57
C PHE A 144 -14.30 -12.58 -13.99
N THR A 145 -14.40 -12.09 -14.17
CA THR A 145 -15.02 -12.43 -13.73
C THR A 145 -15.75 -12.74 -13.38
N VAL A 146 -15.97 -12.42 -13.57
CA VAL A 146 -16.71 -12.66 -13.25
C VAL A 146 -17.41 -13.27 -13.10
N ARG A 147 -17.46 -13.43 -13.30
CA ARG A 147 -18.03 -13.90 -13.09
C ARG A 147 -18.74 -14.59 -12.74
N ARG A 148 -18.74 -14.73 -12.88
CA ARG A 148 -19.25 -15.20 -12.50
C ARG A 148 -19.90 -15.75 -12.29
N LYS A 149 -19.86 -15.79 -12.57
CA LYS A 149 -20.40 -16.16 -12.31
C LYS A 149 -20.74 -16.66 -11.97
#